data_11e64d6b2bc9d9e64e7d5259ff57ef19
#
_entry.id   11e64d6b2bc9d9e64e7d5259ff57ef19
#
_cell.length_a   1.000
_cell.length_b   1.000
_cell.length_c   1.000
_cell.angle_alpha   90.00
_cell.angle_beta   90.00
_cell.angle_gamma   90.00
#
_symmetry.space_group_name_H-M   'P 1'
#
loop_
_entity.id
_entity.type
_entity.pdbx_description
1 polymer ?
#
loop_
_entity_poly.entity_id
_entity_poly.type
_entity_poly.pdbx_seq_one_letter_code
_entity_poly.pdbx_strand_id
1 'polypeptide(L)'
;MLFVNSTKVEELIKNSPAGKNTKFLSAAHSLWYRFKNYEKSPPMAYEDNGEVVCLIFATFNRDGYANLYEIVTLEGKEGNGYASKCWDSWIKYAVEERNTKRLKISCTPSSVTWHYRNGLIFWAVDPTGSLRSDQPLFPSRAEQLSYRTTAIGNPNTALPPSKARDQFKSEGLE
;
A
#
# COMPACT_ATOMS: atom_id res chain seq x y z
N MET A 1 6.77 -10.43 -10.03
CA MET A 1 5.51 -10.51 -10.80
C MET A 1 4.34 -10.46 -9.83
N LEU A 2 3.35 -9.62 -10.06
CA LEU A 2 2.13 -9.58 -9.24
C LEU A 2 1.19 -10.71 -9.70
N PHE A 3 0.71 -11.54 -8.78
CA PHE A 3 -0.22 -12.61 -9.08
C PHE A 3 -1.16 -12.88 -7.93
N VAL A 4 -2.31 -13.44 -8.27
CA VAL A 4 -3.30 -13.91 -7.30
C VAL A 4 -3.15 -15.43 -7.22
N ASN A 5 -2.32 -15.93 -6.33
CA ASN A 5 -2.19 -17.35 -6.08
C ASN A 5 -2.29 -17.65 -4.60
N SER A 6 -3.44 -18.17 -4.21
CA SER A 6 -3.72 -18.50 -2.82
C SER A 6 -2.84 -19.64 -2.30
N THR A 7 -2.51 -20.63 -3.13
CA THR A 7 -1.85 -21.87 -2.69
C THR A 7 -0.48 -21.60 -2.09
N LYS A 8 0.39 -20.86 -2.81
CA LYS A 8 1.73 -20.53 -2.32
C LYS A 8 1.71 -19.73 -1.02
N VAL A 9 0.77 -18.78 -0.89
CA VAL A 9 0.64 -17.97 0.32
C VAL A 9 0.12 -18.80 1.48
N GLU A 10 -0.86 -19.68 1.23
CA GLU A 10 -1.39 -20.59 2.25
C GLU A 10 -0.35 -21.61 2.72
N GLU A 11 0.48 -22.13 1.82
CA GLU A 11 1.60 -22.99 2.16
C GLU A 11 2.64 -22.26 3.02
N LEU A 12 2.97 -21.03 2.67
CA LEU A 12 3.88 -20.20 3.44
C LEU A 12 3.34 -19.95 4.86
N ILE A 13 2.05 -19.64 5.00
CA ILE A 13 1.39 -19.47 6.29
C ILE A 13 1.42 -20.76 7.10
N LYS A 14 1.11 -21.91 6.49
CA LYS A 14 1.09 -23.23 7.15
C LYS A 14 2.47 -23.70 7.61
N ASN A 15 3.49 -23.43 6.80
CA ASN A 15 4.85 -23.86 7.06
C ASN A 15 5.63 -22.92 7.98
N SER A 16 5.02 -21.82 8.38
CA SER A 16 5.65 -20.87 9.31
C SER A 16 5.69 -21.45 10.73
N PRO A 17 6.82 -21.35 11.43
CA PRO A 17 6.95 -21.89 12.79
C PRO A 17 5.87 -21.30 13.71
N ALA A 18 5.17 -22.16 14.44
CA ALA A 18 4.24 -21.75 15.47
C ALA A 18 4.95 -20.83 16.47
N GLY A 19 4.41 -19.62 16.70
CA GLY A 19 4.97 -18.65 17.63
C GLY A 19 5.83 -17.54 17.02
N LYS A 20 6.18 -17.56 15.75
CA LYS A 20 6.72 -16.40 15.07
C LYS A 20 5.57 -15.42 14.72
N ASN A 21 5.31 -14.52 15.63
CA ASN A 21 4.35 -13.43 15.39
C ASN A 21 5.05 -12.30 14.64
N THR A 22 5.24 -12.52 13.35
CA THR A 22 5.88 -11.55 12.49
C THR A 22 4.83 -10.65 11.85
N LYS A 23 5.20 -9.46 11.44
CA LYS A 23 4.28 -8.51 10.80
C LYS A 23 3.67 -9.11 9.52
N PHE A 24 4.48 -9.80 8.72
CA PHE A 24 4.03 -10.47 7.51
C PHE A 24 3.01 -11.58 7.82
N LEU A 25 3.33 -12.46 8.78
CA LEU A 25 2.44 -13.56 9.15
C LEU A 25 1.15 -13.06 9.80
N SER A 26 1.23 -12.02 10.61
CA SER A 26 0.03 -11.38 11.18
C SER A 26 -0.88 -10.80 10.11
N ALA A 27 -0.33 -10.06 9.14
CA ALA A 27 -1.08 -9.54 8.00
C ALA A 27 -1.61 -10.67 7.12
N ALA A 28 -0.80 -11.70 6.83
CA ALA A 28 -1.20 -12.85 6.05
C ALA A 28 -2.37 -13.59 6.71
N HIS A 29 -2.31 -13.89 8.00
CA HIS A 29 -3.41 -14.55 8.71
C HIS A 29 -4.69 -13.71 8.74
N SER A 30 -4.59 -12.44 9.12
CA SER A 30 -5.77 -11.60 9.31
C SER A 30 -6.42 -11.16 7.99
N LEU A 31 -5.63 -10.78 7.01
CA LEU A 31 -6.11 -10.18 5.78
C LEU A 31 -6.24 -11.19 4.65
N TRP A 32 -5.32 -12.16 4.51
CA TRP A 32 -5.39 -13.17 3.48
C TRP A 32 -6.68 -13.99 3.58
N TYR A 33 -6.96 -14.57 4.75
CA TYR A 33 -8.18 -15.34 4.96
C TYR A 33 -9.45 -14.50 4.85
N ARG A 34 -9.40 -13.24 5.21
CA ARG A 34 -10.52 -12.31 5.03
C ARG A 34 -10.81 -12.01 3.56
N PHE A 35 -9.77 -11.82 2.75
CA PHE A 35 -9.93 -11.36 1.37
C PHE A 35 -9.84 -12.46 0.31
N LYS A 36 -9.34 -13.66 0.62
CA LYS A 36 -9.11 -14.72 -0.38
C LYS A 36 -10.36 -15.14 -1.18
N ASN A 37 -11.55 -14.98 -0.61
CA ASN A 37 -12.82 -15.29 -1.25
C ASN A 37 -13.53 -14.06 -1.85
N TYR A 38 -12.85 -12.91 -1.83
CA TYR A 38 -13.39 -11.68 -2.41
C TYR A 38 -13.00 -11.58 -3.88
N GLU A 39 -13.82 -12.16 -4.77
CA GLU A 39 -13.58 -12.15 -6.22
C GLU A 39 -13.32 -10.76 -6.80
N LYS A 40 -13.98 -9.73 -6.25
CA LYS A 40 -13.83 -8.33 -6.69
C LYS A 40 -12.58 -7.64 -6.16
N SER A 41 -11.97 -8.16 -5.13
CA SER A 41 -10.81 -7.57 -4.45
C SER A 41 -9.90 -8.66 -3.92
N PRO A 42 -9.33 -9.51 -4.80
CA PRO A 42 -8.47 -10.59 -4.36
C PRO A 42 -7.20 -10.03 -3.73
N PRO A 43 -6.69 -10.65 -2.66
CA PRO A 43 -5.36 -10.32 -2.16
C PRO A 43 -4.32 -10.69 -3.20
N MET A 44 -3.25 -9.90 -3.29
CA MET A 44 -2.21 -10.11 -4.30
C MET A 44 -0.87 -10.36 -3.64
N ALA A 45 -0.05 -11.18 -4.28
CA ALA A 45 1.28 -11.51 -3.85
C ALA A 45 2.30 -11.15 -4.93
N TYR A 46 3.43 -10.60 -4.52
CA TYR A 46 4.57 -10.39 -5.38
C TYR A 46 5.59 -11.50 -5.16
N GLU A 47 5.96 -12.16 -6.27
CA GLU A 47 6.92 -13.25 -6.28
C GLU A 47 8.22 -12.81 -6.93
N ASP A 48 9.33 -13.17 -6.30
CA ASP A 48 10.67 -13.03 -6.85
C ASP A 48 11.38 -14.39 -6.80
N ASN A 49 11.89 -14.83 -7.94
CA ASN A 49 12.56 -16.13 -8.08
C ASN A 49 11.78 -17.34 -7.51
N GLY A 50 10.46 -17.33 -7.66
CA GLY A 50 9.59 -18.42 -7.19
C GLY A 50 9.17 -18.34 -5.72
N GLU A 51 9.67 -17.35 -4.97
CA GLU A 51 9.35 -17.10 -3.57
C GLU A 51 8.38 -15.91 -3.42
N VAL A 52 7.35 -16.06 -2.60
CA VAL A 52 6.48 -14.94 -2.21
C VAL A 52 7.23 -14.01 -1.27
N VAL A 53 7.48 -12.78 -1.68
CA VAL A 53 8.29 -11.82 -0.94
C VAL A 53 7.52 -10.60 -0.45
N CYS A 54 6.30 -10.36 -0.98
CA CYS A 54 5.47 -9.27 -0.55
C CYS A 54 3.99 -9.59 -0.76
N LEU A 55 3.14 -9.10 0.13
CA LEU A 55 1.68 -9.16 0.00
C LEU A 55 1.11 -7.74 -0.06
N ILE A 56 0.03 -7.56 -0.82
CA ILE A 56 -0.73 -6.33 -0.88
C ILE A 56 -2.22 -6.64 -0.78
N PHE A 57 -2.91 -5.89 0.07
CA PHE A 57 -4.34 -6.04 0.34
C PHE A 57 -5.05 -4.72 0.06
N ALA A 58 -5.98 -4.76 -0.86
CA ALA A 58 -6.79 -3.61 -1.23
C ALA A 58 -8.20 -4.04 -1.61
N THR A 59 -9.16 -3.14 -1.50
CA THR A 59 -10.49 -3.32 -2.07
C THR A 59 -10.71 -2.37 -3.22
N PHE A 60 -11.45 -2.85 -4.23
CA PHE A 60 -11.87 -2.05 -5.37
C PHE A 60 -13.38 -1.86 -5.32
N ASN A 61 -13.86 -0.65 -5.50
CA ASN A 61 -15.29 -0.37 -5.54
C ASN A 61 -15.75 0.01 -6.96
N ARG A 62 -17.08 0.08 -7.13
CA ARG A 62 -17.70 0.35 -8.45
C ARG A 62 -17.45 1.78 -8.97
N ASP A 63 -17.10 2.70 -8.06
CA ASP A 63 -16.93 4.11 -8.40
C ASP A 63 -15.49 4.44 -8.83
N GLY A 64 -14.69 3.41 -9.08
CA GLY A 64 -13.30 3.56 -9.49
C GLY A 64 -12.35 3.95 -8.36
N TYR A 65 -12.70 3.63 -7.12
CA TYR A 65 -11.81 3.79 -5.95
C TYR A 65 -11.16 2.47 -5.56
N ALA A 66 -9.91 2.55 -5.15
CA ALA A 66 -9.27 1.50 -4.36
C ALA A 66 -9.00 2.01 -2.94
N ASN A 67 -9.18 1.12 -1.95
CA ASN A 67 -8.74 1.35 -0.59
C ASN A 67 -7.61 0.37 -0.31
N LEU A 68 -6.41 0.90 -0.08
CA LEU A 68 -5.26 0.09 0.33
C LEU A 68 -5.31 -0.13 1.84
N TYR A 69 -5.25 -1.39 2.26
CA TYR A 69 -5.24 -1.78 3.68
C TYR A 69 -3.84 -2.06 4.19
N GLU A 70 -3.07 -2.81 3.44
CA GLU A 70 -1.75 -3.24 3.87
C GLU A 70 -0.86 -3.55 2.67
N ILE A 71 0.42 -3.25 2.81
CA ILE A 71 1.49 -3.79 1.99
C ILE A 71 2.59 -4.25 2.94
N VAL A 72 3.01 -5.50 2.82
CA VAL A 72 3.93 -6.10 3.76
C VAL A 72 4.94 -7.00 3.07
N THR A 73 6.21 -6.83 3.42
CA THR A 73 7.33 -7.63 2.92
C THR A 73 7.61 -8.78 3.88
N LEU A 74 7.96 -9.94 3.34
CA LEU A 74 8.39 -11.11 4.11
C LEU A 74 9.64 -10.76 4.94
N GLU A 75 9.65 -11.24 6.20
CA GLU A 75 10.78 -11.00 7.10
C GLU A 75 12.10 -11.51 6.53
N GLY A 76 13.14 -10.71 6.75
CA GLY A 76 14.47 -10.95 6.19
C GLY A 76 14.61 -10.60 4.71
N LYS A 77 13.54 -10.12 4.09
CA LYS A 77 13.52 -9.61 2.71
C LYS A 77 13.34 -8.09 2.64
N GLU A 78 13.22 -7.43 3.79
CA GLU A 78 13.11 -5.97 3.86
C GLU A 78 14.39 -5.30 3.34
N GLY A 79 14.28 -4.06 2.90
CA GLY A 79 15.41 -3.30 2.34
C GLY A 79 15.78 -3.64 0.90
N ASN A 80 15.24 -4.72 0.32
CA ASN A 80 15.53 -5.15 -1.05
C ASN A 80 14.59 -4.52 -2.12
N GLY A 81 13.77 -3.55 -1.72
CA GLY A 81 12.86 -2.85 -2.64
C GLY A 81 11.62 -3.65 -3.06
N TYR A 82 11.34 -4.81 -2.44
CA TYR A 82 10.20 -5.64 -2.83
C TYR A 82 8.85 -4.96 -2.63
N ALA A 83 8.66 -4.20 -1.55
CA ALA A 83 7.43 -3.42 -1.37
C ALA A 83 7.22 -2.42 -2.52
N SER A 84 8.29 -1.77 -2.99
CA SER A 84 8.21 -0.83 -4.12
C SER A 84 7.90 -1.54 -5.43
N LYS A 85 8.51 -2.70 -5.70
CA LYS A 85 8.21 -3.51 -6.89
C LYS A 85 6.77 -4.05 -6.85
N CYS A 86 6.31 -4.48 -5.68
CA CYS A 86 4.93 -4.90 -5.47
C CYS A 86 3.96 -3.74 -5.72
N TRP A 87 4.25 -2.58 -5.17
CA TRP A 87 3.49 -1.35 -5.38
C TRP A 87 3.41 -0.96 -6.86
N ASP A 88 4.55 -0.89 -7.56
CA ASP A 88 4.60 -0.55 -8.99
C ASP A 88 3.75 -1.50 -9.84
N SER A 89 3.81 -2.80 -9.55
CA SER A 89 2.97 -3.80 -10.22
C SER A 89 1.49 -3.63 -9.88
N TRP A 90 1.18 -3.32 -8.61
CA TRP A 90 -0.19 -3.17 -8.16
C TRP A 90 -0.86 -1.91 -8.71
N ILE A 91 -0.20 -0.74 -8.72
CA ILE A 91 -0.79 0.48 -9.28
C ILE A 91 -1.10 0.31 -10.77
N LYS A 92 -0.19 -0.34 -11.52
CA LYS A 92 -0.42 -0.67 -12.92
C LYS A 92 -1.67 -1.54 -13.08
N TYR A 93 -1.77 -2.64 -12.36
CA TYR A 93 -2.94 -3.51 -12.35
C TYR A 93 -4.21 -2.77 -11.95
N ALA A 94 -4.16 -1.97 -10.88
CA ALA A 94 -5.32 -1.23 -10.39
C ALA A 94 -5.88 -0.27 -11.45
N VAL A 95 -5.01 0.45 -12.16
CA VAL A 95 -5.42 1.41 -13.19
C VAL A 95 -5.84 0.70 -14.47
N GLU A 96 -5.01 -0.20 -15.00
CA GLU A 96 -5.20 -0.79 -16.33
C GLU A 96 -6.27 -1.89 -16.34
N GLU A 97 -6.29 -2.76 -15.33
CA GLU A 97 -7.18 -3.93 -15.29
C GLU A 97 -8.46 -3.69 -14.47
N ARG A 98 -8.38 -2.82 -13.44
CA ARG A 98 -9.50 -2.54 -12.54
C ARG A 98 -10.15 -1.19 -12.78
N ASN A 99 -9.66 -0.42 -13.75
CA ASN A 99 -10.15 0.94 -14.07
C ASN A 99 -10.23 1.85 -12.83
N THR A 100 -9.24 1.70 -11.94
CA THR A 100 -9.17 2.50 -10.70
C THR A 100 -8.66 3.89 -11.02
N LYS A 101 -9.39 4.91 -10.57
CA LYS A 101 -9.08 6.32 -10.81
C LYS A 101 -8.55 7.03 -9.57
N ARG A 102 -8.86 6.53 -8.39
CA ARG A 102 -8.50 7.15 -7.12
C ARG A 102 -8.08 6.10 -6.10
N LEU A 103 -7.16 6.50 -5.25
CA LEU A 103 -6.67 5.71 -4.11
C LEU A 103 -7.03 6.39 -2.80
N LYS A 104 -7.57 5.61 -1.88
CA LYS A 104 -7.72 5.98 -0.47
C LYS A 104 -6.82 5.11 0.39
N ILE A 105 -6.14 5.74 1.33
CA ILE A 105 -5.30 5.07 2.30
C ILE A 105 -5.38 5.79 3.64
N SER A 106 -5.33 5.01 4.71
CA SER A 106 -5.03 5.49 6.06
C SER A 106 -3.77 4.75 6.52
N CYS A 107 -2.71 5.46 6.83
CA CYS A 107 -1.45 4.87 7.22
C CYS A 107 -0.99 5.31 8.61
N THR A 108 -0.31 4.42 9.29
CA THR A 108 0.33 4.75 10.58
C THR A 108 1.50 5.71 10.37
N PRO A 109 1.87 6.51 11.38
CA PRO A 109 3.05 7.39 11.30
C PRO A 109 4.32 6.68 10.84
N SER A 110 4.53 5.45 11.26
CA SER A 110 5.73 4.67 10.90
C SER A 110 5.82 4.27 9.42
N SER A 111 4.72 4.30 8.69
CA SER A 111 4.68 3.95 7.26
C SER A 111 4.54 5.15 6.33
N VAL A 112 4.31 6.36 6.87
CA VAL A 112 4.06 7.57 6.08
C VAL A 112 5.20 7.90 5.13
N THR A 113 6.45 7.80 5.59
CA THR A 113 7.64 8.09 4.78
C THR A 113 7.69 7.25 3.52
N TRP A 114 7.41 5.95 3.63
CA TRP A 114 7.41 5.06 2.49
C TRP A 114 6.31 5.45 1.49
N HIS A 115 5.09 5.71 1.97
CA HIS A 115 3.97 6.12 1.12
C HIS A 115 4.23 7.47 0.45
N TYR A 116 4.78 8.43 1.19
CA TYR A 116 5.16 9.72 0.65
C TYR A 116 6.20 9.60 -0.47
N ARG A 117 7.23 8.79 -0.30
CA ARG A 117 8.24 8.52 -1.33
C ARG A 117 7.66 7.84 -2.57
N ASN A 118 6.52 7.19 -2.45
CA ASN A 118 5.77 6.59 -3.57
C ASN A 118 4.70 7.53 -4.15
N GLY A 119 4.73 8.82 -3.81
CA GLY A 119 3.92 9.85 -4.44
C GLY A 119 2.56 10.10 -3.79
N LEU A 120 2.33 9.59 -2.57
CA LEU A 120 1.10 9.88 -1.85
C LEU A 120 1.19 11.23 -1.13
N ILE A 121 0.05 11.94 -1.13
CA ILE A 121 -0.17 13.20 -0.43
C ILE A 121 -1.08 12.93 0.75
N PHE A 122 -0.72 13.42 1.93
CA PHE A 122 -1.52 13.28 3.13
C PHE A 122 -2.17 14.61 3.48
N TRP A 123 -3.47 14.62 3.63
CA TRP A 123 -4.29 15.83 3.81
C TRP A 123 -5.02 15.90 5.16
N ALA A 124 -5.05 14.80 5.92
CA ALA A 124 -5.68 14.74 7.21
C ALA A 124 -4.99 13.74 8.15
N VAL A 125 -5.14 14.01 9.44
CA VAL A 125 -4.84 13.06 10.52
C VAL A 125 -6.15 12.71 11.19
N ASP A 126 -6.44 11.41 11.32
CA ASP A 126 -7.65 10.99 12.00
C ASP A 126 -7.47 10.96 13.53
N PRO A 127 -8.56 10.74 14.30
CA PRO A 127 -8.48 10.71 15.76
C PRO A 127 -7.54 9.67 16.35
N THR A 128 -7.18 8.64 15.57
CA THR A 128 -6.22 7.61 15.98
C THR A 128 -4.77 7.97 15.68
N GLY A 129 -4.52 9.12 15.07
CA GLY A 129 -3.19 9.58 14.65
C GLY A 129 -2.76 9.03 13.29
N SER A 130 -3.62 8.31 12.57
CA SER A 130 -3.32 7.82 11.24
C SER A 130 -3.46 8.93 10.19
N LEU A 131 -2.52 8.95 9.24
CA LEU A 131 -2.53 9.93 8.14
C LEU A 131 -3.36 9.42 6.98
N ARG A 132 -4.20 10.28 6.41
CA ARG A 132 -5.13 9.94 5.33
C ARG A 132 -4.72 10.56 4.01
N SER A 133 -4.76 9.76 2.96
CA SER A 133 -4.66 10.18 1.57
C SER A 133 -5.92 9.80 0.80
N ASP A 134 -6.36 10.69 -0.08
CA ASP A 134 -7.42 10.46 -1.08
C ASP A 134 -7.02 11.25 -2.33
N GLN A 135 -6.49 10.59 -3.33
CA GLN A 135 -5.91 11.23 -4.49
C GLN A 135 -6.12 10.42 -5.78
N PRO A 136 -5.94 11.04 -6.96
CA PRO A 136 -5.86 10.30 -8.20
C PRO A 136 -4.79 9.20 -8.15
N LEU A 137 -5.06 8.07 -8.80
CA LEU A 137 -4.13 6.98 -8.97
C LEU A 137 -3.66 6.91 -10.41
N PHE A 138 -2.35 6.82 -10.61
CA PHE A 138 -1.70 6.75 -11.91
C PHE A 138 -1.02 5.38 -12.09
N PRO A 139 -0.83 4.91 -13.33
CA PRO A 139 -0.32 3.56 -13.59
C PRO A 139 1.17 3.40 -13.30
N SER A 140 1.88 4.49 -13.05
CA SER A 140 3.30 4.44 -12.70
C SER A 140 3.66 5.33 -11.52
N ARG A 141 4.68 4.95 -10.79
CA ARG A 141 5.22 5.75 -9.69
C ARG A 141 5.75 7.11 -10.17
N ALA A 142 6.31 7.18 -11.37
CA ALA A 142 6.81 8.43 -11.93
C ALA A 142 5.68 9.46 -12.13
N GLU A 143 4.53 9.02 -12.68
CA GLU A 143 3.35 9.87 -12.83
C GLU A 143 2.75 10.25 -11.47
N GLN A 144 2.74 9.31 -10.51
CA GLN A 144 2.28 9.57 -9.16
C GLN A 144 3.14 10.64 -8.46
N LEU A 145 4.46 10.57 -8.61
CA LEU A 145 5.39 11.57 -8.08
C LEU A 145 5.24 12.93 -8.78
N SER A 146 5.06 12.95 -10.09
CA SER A 146 4.80 14.17 -10.87
C SER A 146 3.52 14.85 -10.40
N TYR A 147 2.43 14.09 -10.22
CA TYR A 147 1.19 14.62 -9.67
C TYR A 147 1.40 15.23 -8.27
N ARG A 148 2.09 14.53 -7.36
CA ARG A 148 2.38 15.05 -6.03
C ARG A 148 3.09 16.39 -6.07
N THR A 149 4.12 16.52 -6.91
CA THR A 149 4.90 17.76 -7.04
C THR A 149 4.02 18.92 -7.49
N THR A 150 3.15 18.68 -8.46
CA THR A 150 2.20 19.69 -8.97
C THR A 150 1.14 20.03 -7.91
N ALA A 151 0.60 19.02 -7.23
CA ALA A 151 -0.47 19.18 -6.26
C ALA A 151 -0.02 19.92 -5.00
N ILE A 152 1.18 19.65 -4.49
CA ILE A 152 1.75 20.35 -3.33
C ILE A 152 1.95 21.85 -3.64
N GLY A 153 2.27 22.20 -4.87
CA GLY A 153 2.36 23.59 -5.33
C GLY A 153 0.99 24.29 -5.43
N ASN A 154 -0.13 23.58 -5.34
CA ASN A 154 -1.47 24.13 -5.43
C ASN A 154 -2.07 24.38 -4.02
N PRO A 155 -2.39 25.64 -3.64
CA PRO A 155 -2.93 25.94 -2.32
C PRO A 155 -4.27 25.26 -2.02
N ASN A 156 -5.04 24.86 -3.04
CA ASN A 156 -6.31 24.15 -2.87
C ASN A 156 -6.15 22.64 -2.57
N THR A 157 -4.96 22.11 -2.78
CA THR A 157 -4.60 20.73 -2.45
C THR A 157 -3.56 20.65 -1.34
N ALA A 158 -3.14 21.81 -0.83
CA ALA A 158 -2.21 21.92 0.28
C ALA A 158 -2.72 21.15 1.50
N LEU A 159 -1.81 20.42 2.13
CA LEU A 159 -2.08 19.72 3.38
C LEU A 159 -2.75 20.63 4.40
N PRO A 160 -3.78 20.12 5.10
CA PRO A 160 -4.34 20.87 6.22
C PRO A 160 -3.25 21.14 7.26
N PRO A 161 -3.24 22.33 7.82
CA PRO A 161 -2.02 23.00 8.20
C PRO A 161 -1.38 22.36 9.42
N SER A 162 -1.40 22.09 10.38
CA SER A 162 -0.51 21.94 11.52
C SER A 162 -0.03 20.48 11.76
N LYS A 163 -0.92 19.55 12.05
CA LYS A 163 -0.51 18.23 12.55
C LYS A 163 0.18 17.34 11.50
N ALA A 164 -0.26 17.39 10.25
CA ALA A 164 0.38 16.63 9.19
C ALA A 164 1.75 17.23 8.84
N ARG A 165 1.88 18.56 8.84
CA ARG A 165 3.17 19.24 8.64
C ARG A 165 4.17 18.95 9.76
N ASP A 166 3.76 19.03 11.01
CA ASP A 166 4.63 18.76 12.14
C ASP A 166 5.15 17.32 12.08
N GLN A 167 4.31 16.40 11.63
CA GLN A 167 4.73 15.01 11.43
C GLN A 167 5.65 14.84 10.23
N PHE A 168 5.42 15.53 9.13
CA PHE A 168 6.34 15.52 7.98
C PHE A 168 7.72 16.07 8.36
N LYS A 169 7.78 17.14 9.13
CA LYS A 169 9.03 17.69 9.67
C LYS A 169 9.75 16.70 10.58
N SER A 170 9.02 16.07 11.49
CA SER A 170 9.61 15.07 12.40
C SER A 170 10.18 13.85 11.67
N GLU A 171 9.66 13.54 10.48
CA GLU A 171 10.12 12.44 9.61
C GLU A 171 11.15 12.89 8.55
N GLY A 172 11.56 14.16 8.57
CA GLY A 172 12.54 14.71 7.62
C GLY A 172 12.05 14.74 6.16
N LEU A 173 10.75 14.92 5.94
CA LEU A 173 10.08 14.91 4.64
C LEU A 173 9.80 16.31 4.07
N GLU A 174 10.12 17.37 4.82
CA GLU A 174 10.17 18.78 4.38
C GLU A 174 11.60 19.29 4.39
#